data_8f53deee35631d4b299e6ba4f5054823
#
_entry.id   8f53deee35631d4b299e6ba4f5054823
#
_cell.length_a   1.000
_cell.length_b   1.000
_cell.length_c   1.000
_cell.angle_alpha   90.00
_cell.angle_beta   90.00
_cell.angle_gamma   90.00
#
_symmetry.space_group_name_H-M   'P 1'
#
loop_
_entity.id
_entity.type
_entity.pdbx_description
1 polymer ?
#
loop_
_entity_poly.entity_id
_entity_poly.type
_entity_poly.pdbx_seq_one_letter_code
_entity_poly.pdbx_strand_id
1 'polypeptide(L)'
;MDESLIENENGNFAKPVLPAVPSSEVYLEDCVKALKRYADNHFDLAIVDPPYGIGEDGRKSKGRTTRTDGTIRNGIDKRNGATIFRKTADYSIKNWDEKAPDEEYFNELIRVSKNQIIFGANHFIEKIPKANSSGWIVWNKVNGCSDFSDCELAWTSFNKGVRKVDFMWNGMLQGSESNGLISEGNKSKCEKRIHPTQKPKYIYKWILNNYASEGDLILDTHLGSGSSRIACWEMKFDFVGFEIDQEYYEKQEKRFNDFKSQLRLF
;
A
#
# COMPACT_ATOMS: atom_id res chain seq x y z
N MET A 1 17.66 13.86 -33.17
CA MET A 1 16.29 13.55 -32.76
C MET A 1 15.52 14.85 -32.80
N ASP A 2 14.58 14.92 -33.71
CA ASP A 2 13.84 16.14 -34.04
C ASP A 2 12.79 16.38 -32.93
N GLU A 3 13.06 17.36 -32.06
CA GLU A 3 12.08 17.79 -31.05
C GLU A 3 11.06 18.69 -31.72
N SER A 4 9.96 18.12 -32.17
CA SER A 4 8.89 18.87 -32.81
C SER A 4 8.30 19.92 -31.84
N LEU A 5 8.43 21.19 -32.18
CA LEU A 5 7.82 22.30 -31.44
C LEU A 5 6.29 22.25 -31.59
N ILE A 6 5.57 22.51 -30.50
CA ILE A 6 4.11 22.59 -30.50
C ILE A 6 3.72 24.08 -30.59
N GLU A 7 2.85 24.42 -31.55
CA GLU A 7 2.25 25.77 -31.69
C GLU A 7 1.18 25.96 -30.61
N ASN A 8 1.31 27.01 -29.79
CA ASN A 8 0.31 27.37 -28.82
C ASN A 8 -0.79 28.24 -29.44
N GLU A 9 -1.91 28.46 -28.74
CA GLU A 9 -3.07 29.20 -29.20
C GLU A 9 -2.74 30.64 -29.66
N ASN A 10 -1.56 31.17 -29.37
CA ASN A 10 -1.06 32.50 -29.76
C ASN A 10 -0.06 32.45 -30.93
N GLY A 11 0.12 31.31 -31.59
CA GLY A 11 1.03 31.15 -32.71
C GLY A 11 2.52 31.09 -32.36
N ASN A 12 2.85 30.93 -31.08
CA ASN A 12 4.23 30.80 -30.64
C ASN A 12 4.62 29.32 -30.53
N PHE A 13 5.74 28.93 -31.09
CA PHE A 13 6.29 27.59 -30.98
C PHE A 13 7.03 27.44 -29.62
N ALA A 14 6.56 26.55 -28.76
CA ALA A 14 7.22 26.19 -27.52
C ALA A 14 7.59 24.70 -27.55
N LYS A 15 8.70 24.36 -26.90
CA LYS A 15 8.99 22.95 -26.62
C LYS A 15 7.87 22.39 -25.75
N PRO A 16 7.41 21.14 -26.01
CA PRO A 16 6.47 20.50 -25.13
C PRO A 16 7.07 20.47 -23.73
N VAL A 17 6.38 21.07 -22.76
CA VAL A 17 6.75 20.92 -21.34
C VAL A 17 6.42 19.46 -21.02
N LEU A 18 7.44 18.61 -21.01
CA LEU A 18 7.28 17.25 -20.56
C LEU A 18 6.77 17.31 -19.10
N PRO A 19 5.71 16.57 -18.77
CA PRO A 19 5.23 16.55 -17.40
C PRO A 19 6.40 16.18 -16.45
N ALA A 20 6.58 16.98 -15.42
CA ALA A 20 7.65 16.75 -14.45
C ALA A 20 7.57 15.29 -13.92
N VAL A 21 8.71 14.61 -13.94
CA VAL A 21 8.81 13.28 -13.34
C VAL A 21 8.66 13.45 -11.84
N PRO A 22 7.71 12.77 -11.18
CA PRO A 22 7.52 12.94 -9.75
C PRO A 22 8.77 12.56 -8.96
N SER A 23 9.05 13.27 -7.89
CA SER A 23 10.08 12.88 -6.93
C SER A 23 9.63 11.63 -6.15
N SER A 24 10.58 10.78 -5.78
CA SER A 24 10.26 9.56 -5.01
C SER A 24 11.45 9.20 -4.14
N GLU A 25 11.42 9.68 -2.91
CA GLU A 25 12.48 9.50 -1.93
C GLU A 25 12.10 8.46 -0.89
N VAL A 26 13.00 7.53 -0.61
CA VAL A 26 12.78 6.49 0.40
C VAL A 26 14.04 6.33 1.25
N TYR A 27 13.83 6.24 2.55
CA TYR A 27 14.89 6.19 3.53
C TYR A 27 14.80 4.92 4.37
N LEU A 28 15.96 4.28 4.58
CA LEU A 28 16.10 3.14 5.49
C LEU A 28 16.37 3.66 6.90
N GLU A 29 15.31 3.96 7.64
CA GLU A 29 15.43 4.51 8.98
C GLU A 29 14.13 4.39 9.79
N ASP A 30 14.25 4.63 11.09
CA ASP A 30 13.12 4.72 12.00
C ASP A 30 12.26 5.95 11.68
N CYS A 31 10.97 5.73 11.39
CA CYS A 31 10.08 6.80 10.96
C CYS A 31 9.83 7.86 12.03
N VAL A 32 9.78 7.50 13.35
CA VAL A 32 9.57 8.48 14.43
C VAL A 32 10.73 9.48 14.50
N LYS A 33 11.96 8.96 14.36
CA LYS A 33 13.16 9.82 14.31
C LYS A 33 13.17 10.69 13.06
N ALA A 34 12.77 10.10 11.93
CA ALA A 34 12.69 10.80 10.67
C ALA A 34 11.68 11.95 10.71
N LEU A 35 10.46 11.71 11.18
CA LEU A 35 9.39 12.70 11.24
C LEU A 35 9.78 13.96 12.02
N LYS A 36 10.58 13.84 13.08
CA LYS A 36 11.05 14.97 13.89
C LYS A 36 11.86 16.01 13.10
N ARG A 37 12.38 15.67 11.93
CA ARG A 37 13.14 16.58 11.06
C ARG A 37 12.28 17.46 10.17
N TYR A 38 11.01 17.10 9.99
CA TYR A 38 10.09 17.82 9.13
C TYR A 38 9.32 18.89 9.90
N ALA A 39 9.03 19.98 9.22
CA ALA A 39 8.18 21.04 9.76
C ALA A 39 6.73 20.59 9.92
N ASP A 40 5.95 21.30 10.69
CA ASP A 40 4.51 21.09 10.81
C ASP A 40 3.83 21.25 9.45
N ASN A 41 2.90 20.33 9.13
CA ASN A 41 2.15 20.33 7.87
C ASN A 41 3.03 20.28 6.59
N HIS A 42 4.23 19.68 6.70
CA HIS A 42 5.15 19.55 5.58
C HIS A 42 4.56 18.69 4.44
N PHE A 43 3.87 17.61 4.79
CA PHE A 43 3.22 16.69 3.85
C PHE A 43 1.75 17.06 3.68
N ASP A 44 1.22 16.94 2.46
CA ASP A 44 -0.18 17.23 2.19
C ASP A 44 -1.08 16.08 2.63
N LEU A 45 -0.63 14.84 2.40
CA LEU A 45 -1.36 13.63 2.77
C LEU A 45 -0.41 12.52 3.23
N ALA A 46 -0.63 11.99 4.42
CA ALA A 46 -0.02 10.75 4.88
C ALA A 46 -0.97 9.57 4.63
N ILE A 47 -0.49 8.53 3.95
CA ILE A 47 -1.21 7.27 3.73
C ILE A 47 -0.34 6.17 4.34
N VAL A 48 -0.71 5.70 5.52
CA VAL A 48 0.17 4.85 6.32
C VAL A 48 -0.50 3.53 6.74
N ASP A 49 0.31 2.48 6.80
CA ASP A 49 -0.10 1.13 7.22
C ASP A 49 0.84 0.62 8.32
N PRO A 50 0.75 1.18 9.53
CA PRO A 50 1.63 0.81 10.63
C PRO A 50 1.35 -0.61 11.13
N PRO A 51 2.27 -1.24 11.87
CA PRO A 51 2.04 -2.52 12.52
C PRO A 51 0.80 -2.50 13.42
N TYR A 52 -0.01 -3.56 13.36
CA TYR A 52 -1.24 -3.63 14.16
C TYR A 52 -1.02 -4.21 15.56
N GLY A 53 0.14 -4.81 15.81
CA GLY A 53 0.44 -5.51 17.07
C GLY A 53 -0.29 -6.85 17.21
N ILE A 54 -0.64 -7.48 16.09
CA ILE A 54 -1.40 -8.75 16.07
C ILE A 54 -0.58 -9.96 15.64
N GLY A 55 0.74 -9.76 15.40
CA GLY A 55 1.70 -10.81 15.08
C GLY A 55 1.56 -11.36 13.65
N GLU A 56 1.23 -10.52 12.67
CA GLU A 56 1.12 -10.88 11.23
C GLU A 56 2.46 -10.69 10.47
N ASP A 57 3.58 -10.83 11.14
CA ASP A 57 4.94 -10.62 10.65
C ASP A 57 5.57 -11.84 9.94
N GLY A 58 4.74 -12.72 9.41
CA GLY A 58 5.16 -13.96 8.74
C GLY A 58 5.11 -15.20 9.63
N ARG A 59 5.06 -15.06 10.95
CA ARG A 59 4.97 -16.20 11.89
C ARG A 59 3.72 -17.04 11.67
N LYS A 60 2.57 -16.44 11.43
CA LYS A 60 1.30 -17.13 11.25
C LYS A 60 1.12 -17.77 9.87
N SER A 61 1.92 -17.40 8.88
CA SER A 61 1.79 -17.97 7.53
C SER A 61 2.10 -19.46 7.49
N LYS A 62 3.01 -19.94 8.34
CA LYS A 62 3.32 -21.38 8.51
C LYS A 62 2.18 -22.16 9.17
N GLY A 63 1.50 -21.57 10.17
CA GLY A 63 0.38 -22.20 10.87
C GLY A 63 -0.91 -22.32 10.06
N ARG A 64 -1.11 -21.43 9.08
CA ARG A 64 -2.32 -21.42 8.25
C ARG A 64 -2.37 -22.51 7.17
N THR A 65 -1.24 -23.11 6.84
CA THR A 65 -1.15 -24.27 5.93
C THR A 65 -1.26 -25.60 6.64
N THR A 66 -1.14 -25.60 7.96
CA THR A 66 -1.17 -26.81 8.77
C THR A 66 -2.45 -26.83 9.61
N ARG A 67 -3.17 -27.95 9.59
CA ARG A 67 -4.30 -28.18 10.52
C ARG A 67 -3.78 -28.41 11.94
N THR A 68 -4.68 -28.32 12.92
CA THR A 68 -4.37 -28.61 14.34
C THR A 68 -3.86 -30.04 14.56
N ASP A 69 -4.15 -30.97 13.64
CA ASP A 69 -3.64 -32.36 13.62
C ASP A 69 -2.27 -32.50 12.95
N GLY A 70 -1.61 -31.40 12.56
CA GLY A 70 -0.31 -31.41 11.89
C GLY A 70 -0.37 -31.69 10.39
N THR A 71 -1.55 -31.94 9.81
CA THR A 71 -1.69 -32.19 8.37
C THR A 71 -1.70 -30.89 7.56
N ILE A 72 -1.11 -30.93 6.35
CA ILE A 72 -1.11 -29.76 5.46
C ILE A 72 -2.52 -29.57 4.87
N ARG A 73 -3.04 -28.35 4.89
CA ARG A 73 -4.30 -28.01 4.22
C ARG A 73 -4.11 -28.07 2.70
N ASN A 74 -4.42 -29.22 2.11
CA ASN A 74 -4.37 -29.44 0.67
C ASN A 74 -5.70 -29.06 0.03
N GLY A 75 -5.66 -28.33 -1.08
CA GLY A 75 -6.81 -28.17 -1.95
C GLY A 75 -6.96 -29.38 -2.88
N ILE A 76 -8.18 -29.68 -3.32
CA ILE A 76 -8.42 -30.65 -4.39
C ILE A 76 -8.70 -29.89 -5.68
N ASP A 77 -7.99 -30.20 -6.76
CA ASP A 77 -8.31 -29.68 -8.09
C ASP A 77 -9.63 -30.30 -8.54
N LYS A 78 -10.69 -29.50 -8.64
CA LYS A 78 -12.02 -29.94 -9.02
C LYS A 78 -12.10 -30.53 -10.44
N ARG A 79 -11.08 -30.30 -11.29
CA ARG A 79 -11.02 -30.77 -12.68
C ARG A 79 -10.53 -32.21 -12.81
N ASN A 80 -9.59 -32.60 -11.94
CA ASN A 80 -8.92 -33.92 -12.05
C ASN A 80 -8.79 -34.66 -10.71
N GLY A 81 -9.33 -34.11 -9.61
CA GLY A 81 -9.27 -34.74 -8.30
C GLY A 81 -7.86 -34.76 -7.65
N ALA A 82 -6.86 -34.15 -8.29
CA ALA A 82 -5.50 -34.16 -7.77
C ALA A 82 -5.37 -33.28 -6.53
N THR A 83 -4.54 -33.71 -5.58
CA THR A 83 -4.23 -32.92 -4.41
C THR A 83 -3.32 -31.75 -4.79
N ILE A 84 -3.78 -30.52 -4.57
CA ILE A 84 -2.99 -29.33 -4.81
C ILE A 84 -2.19 -29.01 -3.54
N PHE A 85 -0.86 -29.16 -3.62
CA PHE A 85 0.04 -28.68 -2.57
C PHE A 85 0.20 -27.16 -2.72
N ARG A 86 -0.39 -26.39 -1.82
CA ARG A 86 -0.18 -24.93 -1.77
C ARG A 86 1.13 -24.65 -1.06
N LYS A 87 2.16 -24.33 -1.85
CA LYS A 87 3.39 -23.77 -1.29
C LYS A 87 3.10 -22.33 -0.87
N THR A 88 3.03 -22.06 0.44
CA THR A 88 3.00 -20.70 0.96
C THR A 88 4.32 -20.01 0.67
N ALA A 89 4.26 -18.71 0.38
CA ALA A 89 5.49 -17.91 0.32
C ALA A 89 6.17 -17.98 1.70
N ASP A 90 7.46 -18.32 1.70
CA ASP A 90 8.26 -18.35 2.92
C ASP A 90 8.78 -16.92 3.16
N TYR A 91 8.14 -16.22 4.08
CA TYR A 91 8.60 -14.94 4.57
C TYR A 91 9.50 -15.18 5.78
N SER A 92 10.63 -14.48 5.84
CA SER A 92 11.48 -14.48 7.05
C SER A 92 10.65 -14.04 8.26
N ILE A 93 10.79 -14.77 9.37
CA ILE A 93 10.13 -14.40 10.63
C ILE A 93 10.74 -13.09 11.13
N LYS A 94 9.90 -12.11 11.35
CA LYS A 94 10.26 -10.76 11.81
C LYS A 94 9.49 -10.44 13.10
N ASN A 95 9.88 -9.37 13.78
CA ASN A 95 9.24 -8.90 15.01
C ASN A 95 8.55 -7.56 14.86
N TRP A 96 8.43 -7.04 13.62
CA TRP A 96 7.89 -5.71 13.37
C TRP A 96 6.40 -5.55 13.74
N ASP A 97 5.62 -6.64 13.80
CA ASP A 97 4.20 -6.61 14.18
C ASP A 97 3.94 -7.16 15.60
N GLU A 98 4.93 -7.11 16.50
CA GLU A 98 4.73 -7.48 17.90
C GLU A 98 3.95 -6.43 18.68
N LYS A 99 4.09 -5.18 18.33
CA LYS A 99 3.48 -4.04 19.01
C LYS A 99 3.07 -2.96 18.00
N ALA A 100 1.86 -2.42 18.18
CA ALA A 100 1.44 -1.22 17.47
C ALA A 100 2.28 -0.01 17.89
N PRO A 101 2.44 1.02 17.03
CA PRO A 101 3.17 2.23 17.39
C PRO A 101 2.64 2.89 18.64
N ASP A 102 3.51 3.68 19.29
CA ASP A 102 3.18 4.46 20.48
C ASP A 102 2.52 5.79 20.10
N GLU A 103 1.95 6.48 21.09
CA GLU A 103 1.32 7.81 20.91
C GLU A 103 2.27 8.83 20.28
N GLU A 104 3.58 8.75 20.56
CA GLU A 104 4.59 9.64 19.98
C GLU A 104 4.57 9.57 18.44
N TYR A 105 4.47 8.38 17.87
CA TYR A 105 4.36 8.22 16.42
C TYR A 105 3.15 8.94 15.84
N PHE A 106 1.96 8.76 16.45
CA PHE A 106 0.73 9.38 15.94
C PHE A 106 0.74 10.90 16.13
N ASN A 107 1.33 11.40 17.21
CA ASN A 107 1.52 12.84 17.42
C ASN A 107 2.42 13.45 16.34
N GLU A 108 3.55 12.82 16.03
CA GLU A 108 4.45 13.29 14.97
C GLU A 108 3.81 13.17 13.58
N LEU A 109 3.11 12.07 13.28
CA LEU A 109 2.40 11.87 12.02
C LEU A 109 1.38 12.99 11.76
N ILE A 110 0.56 13.32 12.77
CA ILE A 110 -0.44 14.40 12.67
C ILE A 110 0.24 15.78 12.60
N ARG A 111 1.35 15.98 13.30
CA ARG A 111 2.08 17.24 13.27
C ARG A 111 2.65 17.56 11.89
N VAL A 112 3.26 16.56 11.24
CA VAL A 112 3.97 16.77 9.96
C VAL A 112 3.08 16.72 8.74
N SER A 113 1.83 16.25 8.84
CA SER A 113 0.94 16.08 7.69
C SER A 113 -0.39 16.80 7.87
N LYS A 114 -0.86 17.46 6.79
CA LYS A 114 -2.15 18.18 6.79
C LYS A 114 -3.34 17.24 6.93
N ASN A 115 -3.28 16.09 6.25
CA ASN A 115 -4.31 15.05 6.30
C ASN A 115 -3.70 13.66 6.44
N GLN A 116 -4.46 12.74 7.04
CA GLN A 116 -3.99 11.38 7.29
C GLN A 116 -5.04 10.34 6.88
N ILE A 117 -4.57 9.22 6.35
CA ILE A 117 -5.31 7.98 6.16
C ILE A 117 -4.49 6.86 6.80
N ILE A 118 -5.04 6.23 7.85
CA ILE A 118 -4.33 5.28 8.70
C ILE A 118 -5.05 3.94 8.65
N PHE A 119 -4.43 2.94 8.00
CA PHE A 119 -4.95 1.58 7.98
C PHE A 119 -4.84 0.92 9.36
N GLY A 120 -5.77 0.01 9.65
CA GLY A 120 -5.76 -0.75 10.90
C GLY A 120 -6.04 0.08 12.15
N ALA A 121 -6.52 1.31 12.01
CA ALA A 121 -6.77 2.22 13.13
C ALA A 121 -7.70 1.64 14.22
N ASN A 122 -8.55 0.68 13.86
CA ASN A 122 -9.40 -0.04 14.81
C ASN A 122 -8.61 -0.86 15.85
N HIS A 123 -7.32 -1.13 15.64
CA HIS A 123 -6.45 -1.87 16.58
C HIS A 123 -5.77 -0.95 17.60
N PHE A 124 -5.75 0.37 17.36
CA PHE A 124 -5.04 1.34 18.19
C PHE A 124 -5.68 2.73 18.18
N ILE A 125 -7.00 2.78 18.02
CA ILE A 125 -7.76 4.03 17.88
C ILE A 125 -7.56 4.98 19.07
N GLU A 126 -7.35 4.46 20.26
CA GLU A 126 -7.10 5.21 21.49
C GLU A 126 -5.79 5.99 21.48
N LYS A 127 -4.84 5.61 20.61
CA LYS A 127 -3.53 6.27 20.47
C LYS A 127 -3.53 7.39 19.44
N ILE A 128 -4.58 7.49 18.62
CA ILE A 128 -4.68 8.52 17.58
C ILE A 128 -5.26 9.80 18.21
N PRO A 129 -4.51 10.92 18.23
CA PRO A 129 -5.01 12.17 18.76
C PRO A 129 -6.26 12.63 18.00
N LYS A 130 -7.31 12.98 18.73
CA LYS A 130 -8.57 13.45 18.15
C LYS A 130 -9.18 12.48 17.13
N ALA A 131 -9.12 11.17 17.42
CA ALA A 131 -9.56 10.10 16.52
C ALA A 131 -11.06 10.14 16.14
N ASN A 132 -11.86 11.03 16.74
CA ASN A 132 -13.27 11.18 16.38
C ASN A 132 -13.39 11.78 14.97
N SER A 133 -13.65 10.94 13.99
CA SER A 133 -13.82 11.32 12.58
C SER A 133 -15.03 10.59 12.00
N SER A 134 -15.80 11.29 11.17
CA SER A 134 -16.85 10.69 10.35
C SER A 134 -16.31 9.91 9.16
N GLY A 135 -15.05 10.16 8.79
CA GLY A 135 -14.42 9.64 7.58
C GLY A 135 -13.70 8.32 7.82
N TRP A 136 -14.26 7.23 7.30
CA TRP A 136 -13.61 5.93 7.27
C TRP A 136 -13.63 5.36 5.87
N ILE A 137 -12.60 4.55 5.55
CA ILE A 137 -12.54 3.74 4.34
C ILE A 137 -12.69 2.28 4.75
N VAL A 138 -13.62 1.58 4.09
CA VAL A 138 -13.82 0.15 4.22
C VAL A 138 -13.31 -0.52 2.95
N TRP A 139 -12.18 -1.20 3.02
CA TRP A 139 -11.71 -2.02 1.91
C TRP A 139 -12.27 -3.43 2.04
N ASN A 140 -13.24 -3.77 1.19
CA ASN A 140 -13.76 -5.11 1.04
C ASN A 140 -12.82 -5.94 0.14
N LYS A 141 -12.24 -7.01 0.71
CA LYS A 141 -11.27 -7.89 0.03
C LYS A 141 -11.92 -8.89 -0.92
N VAL A 142 -13.24 -8.97 -0.94
CA VAL A 142 -14.00 -9.93 -1.78
C VAL A 142 -13.45 -11.36 -1.62
N ASN A 143 -13.16 -11.75 -0.39
CA ASN A 143 -12.47 -13.02 -0.09
C ASN A 143 -13.42 -14.16 0.29
N GLY A 144 -14.74 -13.92 0.23
CA GLY A 144 -15.77 -14.91 0.54
C GLY A 144 -15.71 -15.39 2.00
N CYS A 145 -16.08 -16.63 2.25
CA CYS A 145 -16.02 -17.25 3.58
C CYS A 145 -14.61 -17.80 3.85
N SER A 146 -13.61 -16.94 3.98
CA SER A 146 -12.24 -17.35 4.34
C SER A 146 -11.97 -17.09 5.83
N ASP A 147 -10.89 -17.68 6.37
CA ASP A 147 -10.44 -17.44 7.75
C ASP A 147 -9.78 -16.04 7.92
N PHE A 148 -9.73 -15.24 6.87
CA PHE A 148 -9.19 -13.90 6.87
C PHE A 148 -10.30 -12.86 7.02
N SER A 149 -9.99 -11.70 7.57
CA SER A 149 -10.93 -10.59 7.66
C SER A 149 -11.50 -10.24 6.28
N ASP A 150 -12.81 -10.11 6.18
CA ASP A 150 -13.52 -9.77 4.95
C ASP A 150 -13.16 -8.36 4.46
N CYS A 151 -12.90 -7.47 5.42
CA CYS A 151 -12.60 -6.06 5.16
C CYS A 151 -11.39 -5.62 5.97
N GLU A 152 -10.74 -4.55 5.50
CA GLU A 152 -9.85 -3.73 6.30
C GLU A 152 -10.41 -2.33 6.44
N LEU A 153 -10.13 -1.71 7.58
CA LEU A 153 -10.57 -0.34 7.88
C LEU A 153 -9.37 0.61 7.81
N ALA A 154 -9.61 1.79 7.25
CA ALA A 154 -8.70 2.91 7.40
C ALA A 154 -9.46 4.12 7.96
N TRP A 155 -8.93 4.69 9.04
CA TRP A 155 -9.37 5.96 9.58
C TRP A 155 -8.87 7.10 8.71
N THR A 156 -9.67 8.16 8.57
CA THR A 156 -9.22 9.36 7.87
C THR A 156 -9.47 10.61 8.70
N SER A 157 -8.58 11.61 8.58
CA SER A 157 -8.78 12.93 9.18
C SER A 157 -9.80 13.81 8.43
N PHE A 158 -10.22 13.37 7.25
CA PHE A 158 -11.13 14.12 6.39
C PHE A 158 -12.55 14.15 6.94
N ASN A 159 -13.19 15.31 6.90
CA ASN A 159 -14.60 15.46 7.20
C ASN A 159 -15.45 14.98 5.99
N LYS A 160 -15.44 13.69 5.75
CA LYS A 160 -16.21 13.01 4.68
C LYS A 160 -16.99 11.84 5.30
N GLY A 161 -18.05 11.37 4.62
CA GLY A 161 -18.74 10.14 5.03
C GLY A 161 -17.90 8.90 4.77
N VAL A 162 -18.28 7.79 5.41
CA VAL A 162 -17.65 6.48 5.20
C VAL A 162 -17.68 6.10 3.72
N ARG A 163 -16.56 5.64 3.20
CA ARG A 163 -16.40 5.19 1.81
C ARG A 163 -16.02 3.72 1.76
N LYS A 164 -16.51 3.02 0.74
CA LYS A 164 -16.18 1.62 0.50
C LYS A 164 -15.44 1.48 -0.83
N VAL A 165 -14.41 0.65 -0.83
CA VAL A 165 -13.71 0.20 -2.04
C VAL A 165 -13.75 -1.32 -2.08
N ASP A 166 -14.13 -1.90 -3.22
CA ASP A 166 -14.13 -3.34 -3.45
C ASP A 166 -12.92 -3.70 -4.33
N PHE A 167 -12.04 -4.54 -3.80
CA PHE A 167 -10.92 -5.07 -4.57
C PHE A 167 -10.51 -6.44 -4.04
N MET A 168 -10.66 -7.46 -4.87
CA MET A 168 -10.35 -8.85 -4.51
C MET A 168 -8.87 -9.01 -4.18
N TRP A 169 -8.60 -9.52 -2.98
CA TRP A 169 -7.23 -9.76 -2.50
C TRP A 169 -7.20 -10.99 -1.60
N ASN A 170 -7.31 -12.17 -2.21
CA ASN A 170 -7.43 -13.44 -1.48
C ASN A 170 -6.41 -14.46 -1.98
N GLY A 171 -5.38 -14.71 -1.20
CA GLY A 171 -4.34 -15.67 -1.56
C GLY A 171 -3.72 -15.36 -2.93
N MET A 172 -3.98 -16.23 -3.92
CA MET A 172 -3.49 -16.05 -5.30
C MET A 172 -4.47 -15.25 -6.17
N LEU A 173 -5.69 -14.98 -5.70
CA LEU A 173 -6.69 -14.23 -6.44
C LEU A 173 -6.51 -12.75 -6.18
N GLN A 174 -6.44 -11.97 -7.25
CA GLN A 174 -6.34 -10.52 -7.24
C GLN A 174 -7.43 -9.95 -8.12
N GLY A 175 -8.00 -8.82 -7.73
CA GLY A 175 -8.97 -8.10 -8.52
C GLY A 175 -8.34 -7.54 -9.80
N SER A 176 -9.13 -7.44 -10.86
CA SER A 176 -8.75 -6.70 -12.06
C SER A 176 -8.76 -5.19 -11.79
N GLU A 177 -7.84 -4.44 -12.38
CA GLU A 177 -7.84 -2.96 -12.28
C GLU A 177 -9.11 -2.33 -12.88
N SER A 178 -9.74 -2.97 -13.86
CA SER A 178 -10.99 -2.51 -14.47
C SER A 178 -12.23 -2.80 -13.61
N ASN A 179 -12.19 -3.88 -12.81
CA ASN A 179 -13.27 -4.26 -11.90
C ASN A 179 -12.74 -5.08 -10.74
N GLY A 180 -12.54 -4.46 -9.59
CA GLY A 180 -12.00 -5.08 -8.38
C GLY A 180 -12.79 -6.29 -7.85
N LEU A 181 -14.06 -6.44 -8.24
CA LEU A 181 -14.92 -7.59 -7.87
C LEU A 181 -14.62 -8.84 -8.69
N ILE A 182 -13.98 -8.68 -9.86
CA ILE A 182 -13.67 -9.77 -10.76
C ILE A 182 -12.19 -10.10 -10.66
N SER A 183 -11.89 -11.41 -10.51
CA SER A 183 -10.50 -11.87 -10.47
C SER A 183 -9.77 -11.59 -11.78
N GLU A 184 -8.55 -11.05 -11.69
CA GLU A 184 -7.64 -10.91 -12.84
C GLU A 184 -7.26 -12.31 -13.36
N GLY A 185 -7.72 -12.62 -14.57
CA GLY A 185 -7.46 -13.92 -15.20
C GLY A 185 -6.03 -14.05 -15.74
N ASN A 186 -5.38 -12.93 -16.06
CA ASN A 186 -4.02 -12.93 -16.58
C ASN A 186 -3.00 -12.76 -15.46
N LYS A 187 -2.30 -13.85 -15.14
CA LYS A 187 -1.29 -13.87 -14.07
C LYS A 187 -0.14 -12.87 -14.27
N SER A 188 0.16 -12.46 -15.51
CA SER A 188 1.21 -11.48 -15.78
C SER A 188 0.84 -10.07 -15.32
N LYS A 189 -0.46 -9.79 -15.16
CA LYS A 189 -0.99 -8.53 -14.62
C LYS A 189 -1.13 -8.53 -13.10
N CYS A 190 -1.01 -9.71 -12.47
CA CYS A 190 -1.09 -9.81 -11.02
C CYS A 190 0.17 -9.26 -10.36
N GLU A 191 0.00 -8.54 -9.25
CA GLU A 191 1.10 -8.06 -8.46
C GLU A 191 1.86 -9.22 -7.79
N LYS A 192 3.19 -9.23 -7.91
CA LYS A 192 4.03 -10.15 -7.15
C LYS A 192 4.08 -9.70 -5.69
N ARG A 193 3.70 -10.58 -4.77
CA ARG A 193 3.77 -10.30 -3.34
C ARG A 193 5.19 -10.48 -2.84
N ILE A 194 5.73 -9.45 -2.19
CA ILE A 194 7.06 -9.44 -1.56
C ILE A 194 7.00 -9.24 -0.05
N HIS A 195 5.81 -8.91 0.48
CA HIS A 195 5.54 -8.67 1.90
C HIS A 195 4.32 -9.48 2.35
N PRO A 196 4.28 -10.06 3.58
CA PRO A 196 3.19 -10.92 4.03
C PRO A 196 1.84 -10.20 4.09
N THR A 197 1.83 -8.95 4.51
CA THR A 197 0.63 -8.10 4.63
C THR A 197 0.51 -7.08 3.49
N GLN A 198 1.18 -7.33 2.35
CA GLN A 198 1.16 -6.41 1.21
C GLN A 198 -0.26 -6.02 0.81
N LYS A 199 -0.51 -4.72 0.79
CA LYS A 199 -1.71 -4.14 0.18
C LYS A 199 -1.52 -3.96 -1.34
N PRO A 200 -2.58 -4.13 -2.14
CA PRO A 200 -2.48 -3.92 -3.58
C PRO A 200 -2.32 -2.44 -3.92
N LYS A 201 -1.54 -2.12 -4.95
CA LYS A 201 -1.38 -0.74 -5.43
C LYS A 201 -2.72 -0.09 -5.82
N TYR A 202 -3.71 -0.88 -6.25
CA TYR A 202 -5.05 -0.42 -6.58
C TYR A 202 -5.71 0.37 -5.44
N ILE A 203 -5.56 -0.07 -4.21
CA ILE A 203 -6.14 0.61 -3.04
C ILE A 203 -5.51 1.99 -2.85
N TYR A 204 -4.18 2.09 -3.00
CA TYR A 204 -3.49 3.39 -2.94
C TYR A 204 -3.89 4.31 -4.09
N LYS A 205 -4.01 3.79 -5.32
CA LYS A 205 -4.52 4.57 -6.47
C LYS A 205 -5.94 5.07 -6.22
N TRP A 206 -6.81 4.23 -5.67
CA TRP A 206 -8.16 4.63 -5.31
C TRP A 206 -8.16 5.74 -4.25
N ILE A 207 -7.31 5.62 -3.23
CA ILE A 207 -7.15 6.64 -2.19
C ILE A 207 -6.67 7.96 -2.81
N LEU A 208 -5.59 7.94 -3.58
CA LEU A 208 -5.04 9.12 -4.22
C LEU A 208 -6.08 9.83 -5.09
N ASN A 209 -6.83 9.09 -5.88
CA ASN A 209 -7.89 9.65 -6.74
C ASN A 209 -9.05 10.29 -5.98
N ASN A 210 -9.32 9.90 -4.72
CA ASN A 210 -10.45 10.40 -3.95
C ASN A 210 -10.07 11.42 -2.86
N TYR A 211 -8.80 11.49 -2.48
CA TYR A 211 -8.34 12.23 -1.31
C TYR A 211 -7.13 13.12 -1.56
N ALA A 212 -6.36 12.91 -2.61
CA ALA A 212 -5.22 13.74 -2.98
C ALA A 212 -5.59 14.74 -4.09
N SER A 213 -4.85 15.83 -4.16
CA SER A 213 -4.92 16.85 -5.20
C SER A 213 -3.61 16.89 -5.98
N GLU A 214 -3.65 17.34 -7.24
CA GLU A 214 -2.45 17.51 -8.05
C GLU A 214 -1.42 18.39 -7.32
N GLY A 215 -0.17 17.92 -7.28
CA GLY A 215 0.94 18.60 -6.60
C GLY A 215 1.08 18.25 -5.12
N ASP A 216 0.19 17.43 -4.54
CA ASP A 216 0.34 16.98 -3.14
C ASP A 216 1.61 16.14 -2.97
N LEU A 217 2.32 16.38 -1.86
CA LEU A 217 3.42 15.55 -1.37
C LEU A 217 2.89 14.47 -0.43
N ILE A 218 3.09 13.20 -0.82
CA ILE A 218 2.55 12.04 -0.13
C ILE A 218 3.60 11.42 0.80
N LEU A 219 3.21 11.07 2.02
CA LEU A 219 4.03 10.40 3.02
C LEU A 219 3.54 8.97 3.25
N ASP A 220 4.48 8.00 3.32
CA ASP A 220 4.26 6.66 3.87
C ASP A 220 5.37 6.29 4.86
N THR A 221 5.01 6.07 6.12
CA THR A 221 5.96 5.82 7.21
C THR A 221 6.31 4.34 7.41
N HIS A 222 5.58 3.43 6.78
CA HIS A 222 5.76 1.97 6.91
C HIS A 222 5.64 1.33 5.52
N LEU A 223 6.64 1.59 4.69
CA LEU A 223 6.59 1.36 3.24
C LEU A 223 6.38 -0.10 2.84
N GLY A 224 6.98 -1.04 3.57
CA GLY A 224 6.86 -2.48 3.37
C GLY A 224 7.12 -2.91 1.91
N SER A 225 6.06 -3.18 1.16
CA SER A 225 6.19 -3.62 -0.24
C SER A 225 6.39 -2.49 -1.26
N GLY A 226 6.25 -1.23 -0.88
CA GLY A 226 6.31 -0.07 -1.78
C GLY A 226 5.10 0.07 -2.73
N SER A 227 3.94 -0.51 -2.39
CA SER A 227 2.74 -0.37 -3.22
C SER A 227 2.23 1.07 -3.29
N SER A 228 2.30 1.82 -2.18
CA SER A 228 2.02 3.25 -2.09
C SER A 228 2.94 4.08 -3.00
N ARG A 229 4.25 3.81 -2.94
CA ARG A 229 5.27 4.44 -3.78
C ARG A 229 5.01 4.27 -5.28
N ILE A 230 4.68 3.02 -5.70
CA ILE A 230 4.36 2.73 -7.10
C ILE A 230 3.08 3.46 -7.54
N ALA A 231 2.04 3.49 -6.68
CA ALA A 231 0.81 4.20 -6.98
C ALA A 231 1.04 5.71 -7.13
N CYS A 232 1.82 6.33 -6.23
CA CYS A 232 2.19 7.75 -6.32
C CYS A 232 2.96 8.04 -7.61
N TRP A 233 3.95 7.23 -7.95
CA TRP A 233 4.69 7.39 -9.21
C TRP A 233 3.80 7.29 -10.45
N GLU A 234 2.92 6.29 -10.50
CA GLU A 234 1.97 6.07 -11.60
C GLU A 234 1.01 7.24 -11.79
N MET A 235 0.59 7.84 -10.67
CA MET A 235 -0.34 8.97 -10.65
C MET A 235 0.33 10.35 -10.57
N LYS A 236 1.65 10.41 -10.66
CA LYS A 236 2.47 11.63 -10.68
C LYS A 236 2.42 12.47 -9.41
N PHE A 237 2.34 11.83 -8.25
CA PHE A 237 2.49 12.47 -6.95
C PHE A 237 3.93 12.38 -6.46
N ASP A 238 4.44 13.44 -5.87
CA ASP A 238 5.68 13.44 -5.11
C ASP A 238 5.52 12.57 -3.85
N PHE A 239 6.59 11.86 -3.48
CA PHE A 239 6.50 10.81 -2.47
C PHE A 239 7.74 10.79 -1.57
N VAL A 240 7.49 10.66 -0.26
CA VAL A 240 8.51 10.34 0.74
C VAL A 240 8.07 9.11 1.52
N GLY A 241 8.97 8.13 1.67
CA GLY A 241 8.70 6.89 2.41
C GLY A 241 9.80 6.49 3.36
N PHE A 242 9.43 5.75 4.40
CA PHE A 242 10.36 5.19 5.38
C PHE A 242 10.16 3.68 5.51
N GLU A 243 11.27 2.95 5.65
CA GLU A 243 11.29 1.52 5.95
C GLU A 243 12.42 1.26 6.93
N ILE A 244 12.15 0.51 8.00
CA ILE A 244 13.15 0.19 9.02
C ILE A 244 13.83 -1.17 8.75
N ASP A 245 13.16 -2.08 8.06
CA ASP A 245 13.68 -3.40 7.75
C ASP A 245 14.50 -3.36 6.46
N GLN A 246 15.81 -3.65 6.57
CA GLN A 246 16.76 -3.66 5.44
C GLN A 246 16.28 -4.55 4.29
N GLU A 247 15.76 -5.75 4.59
CA GLU A 247 15.33 -6.71 3.56
C GLU A 247 14.12 -6.20 2.77
N TYR A 248 13.14 -5.59 3.46
CA TYR A 248 11.98 -4.99 2.80
C TYR A 248 12.35 -3.72 2.06
N TYR A 249 13.26 -2.91 2.59
CA TYR A 249 13.81 -1.77 1.88
C TYR A 249 14.43 -2.17 0.53
N GLU A 250 15.30 -3.18 0.50
CA GLU A 250 15.95 -3.66 -0.73
C GLU A 250 14.94 -4.28 -1.71
N LYS A 251 13.97 -5.05 -1.20
CA LYS A 251 12.94 -5.68 -2.02
C LYS A 251 12.02 -4.66 -2.69
N GLN A 252 11.59 -3.62 -1.96
CA GLN A 252 10.75 -2.59 -2.53
C GLN A 252 11.53 -1.70 -3.52
N GLU A 253 12.81 -1.39 -3.26
CA GLU A 253 13.67 -0.68 -4.22
C GLU A 253 13.77 -1.45 -5.54
N LYS A 254 14.04 -2.76 -5.47
CA LYS A 254 14.06 -3.60 -6.64
C LYS A 254 12.73 -3.60 -7.37
N ARG A 255 11.62 -3.79 -6.65
CA ARG A 255 10.26 -3.80 -7.22
C ARG A 255 9.93 -2.49 -7.93
N PHE A 256 10.27 -1.35 -7.32
CA PHE A 256 10.06 -0.03 -7.89
C PHE A 256 10.90 0.22 -9.14
N ASN A 257 12.18 -0.20 -9.14
CA ASN A 257 13.04 -0.06 -10.29
C ASN A 257 12.61 -0.98 -11.46
N ASP A 258 12.19 -2.21 -11.17
CA ASP A 258 11.62 -3.13 -12.16
C ASP A 258 10.36 -2.50 -12.79
N PHE A 259 9.48 -1.88 -11.97
CA PHE A 259 8.28 -1.17 -12.45
C PHE A 259 8.62 0.01 -13.37
N LYS A 260 9.54 0.89 -12.97
CA LYS A 260 9.99 2.03 -13.81
C LYS A 260 10.59 1.58 -15.13
N SER A 261 11.31 0.46 -15.14
CA SER A 261 11.93 -0.08 -16.35
C SER A 261 10.88 -0.55 -17.36
N GLN A 262 9.77 -1.12 -16.90
CA GLN A 262 8.66 -1.54 -17.76
C GLN A 262 7.96 -0.36 -18.44
N LEU A 263 7.80 0.77 -17.75
CA LEU A 263 7.17 1.97 -18.32
C LEU A 263 8.02 2.65 -19.42
N ARG A 264 9.32 2.39 -19.48
CA ARG A 264 10.21 2.97 -20.51
C ARG A 264 10.16 2.23 -21.84
N LEU A 265 9.44 1.13 -21.94
CA LEU A 265 9.32 0.31 -23.14
C LEU A 265 8.07 0.68 -23.98
N PHE A 266 7.30 1.62 -23.53
CA PHE A 266 6.11 2.19 -24.20
C PHE A 266 6.25 3.71 -24.24
#